data_6d14cead2bd116cadad5f7d06c92f4a4
#
_entry.id   6d14cead2bd116cadad5f7d06c92f4a4
#
_cell.length_a   1.000
_cell.length_b   1.000
_cell.length_c   1.000
_cell.angle_alpha   90.00
_cell.angle_beta   90.00
_cell.angle_gamma   90.00
#
_symmetry.space_group_name_H-M   'P 1'
#
loop_
_entity.id
_entity.type
_entity.pdbx_description
1 polymer ?
#
loop_
_entity_poly.entity_id
_entity_poly.type
_entity_poly.pdbx_seq_one_letter_code
_entity_poly.pdbx_strand_id
1 'polypeptide(L)'
;YEAICALPKDANIGVLVRDNKKAQQLSDSFERLNGERPEEERRHFMIIDEFKFFRRQEIKDVMAYFKLLMNPNDSVSAKRIIKRYVAGIGDARIAAIESPETRQVGLKLTDFMDMPIFEAEPYAKLVSGLAQHEVVVYDVESTGTDTSQDRIIQIAAIRINENGQVLEAFERFINPGIPVGQSEEVHGFSDAYLQEHGEDPATVLKAFKEFSKDAIIVGHNVNYDVTIFTNELARHNLGNPEFKAIYDTLDIYRRFYPNLPNHKLGFLASKFPIHHEPTHNAMDDILATAQ
;
A
#
# COMPACT_ATOMS: atom_id res chain seq x y z
N TYR A 1 -37.82 -3.95 21.16
CA TYR A 1 -37.88 -2.81 20.27
C TYR A 1 -38.11 -1.50 21.03
N GLU A 2 -39.10 -1.42 21.92
CA GLU A 2 -39.42 -0.22 22.72
C GLU A 2 -38.23 0.27 23.55
N ALA A 3 -37.50 -0.65 24.18
CA ALA A 3 -36.28 -0.30 24.93
C ALA A 3 -35.18 0.37 24.04
N ILE A 4 -35.10 -0.04 22.78
CA ILE A 4 -34.20 0.57 21.79
C ILE A 4 -34.70 1.97 21.39
N CYS A 5 -36.00 2.13 21.22
CA CYS A 5 -36.63 3.41 20.90
C CYS A 5 -36.52 4.44 22.03
N ALA A 6 -36.39 4.00 23.27
CA ALA A 6 -36.18 4.87 24.42
C ALA A 6 -34.78 5.45 24.54
N LEU A 7 -33.80 4.94 23.78
CA LEU A 7 -32.44 5.44 23.75
C LEU A 7 -32.30 6.64 22.83
N PRO A 8 -31.28 7.49 22.99
CA PRO A 8 -30.97 8.59 22.06
C PRO A 8 -30.87 8.11 20.61
N LYS A 9 -31.27 8.96 19.64
CA LYS A 9 -31.27 8.59 18.21
C LYS A 9 -29.87 8.32 17.64
N ASP A 10 -28.89 8.97 18.19
CA ASP A 10 -27.46 8.87 17.85
C ASP A 10 -26.72 7.77 18.61
N ALA A 11 -27.41 7.05 19.50
CA ALA A 11 -26.80 5.95 20.23
C ALA A 11 -26.46 4.77 19.31
N ASN A 12 -25.20 4.31 19.38
CA ASN A 12 -24.75 3.07 18.75
C ASN A 12 -25.20 1.87 19.60
N ILE A 13 -26.14 1.10 19.09
CA ILE A 13 -26.77 0.00 19.83
C ILE A 13 -26.42 -1.32 19.15
N GLY A 14 -25.70 -2.20 19.86
CA GLY A 14 -25.45 -3.58 19.42
C GLY A 14 -26.41 -4.57 20.06
N VAL A 15 -27.10 -5.38 19.27
CA VAL A 15 -27.94 -6.46 19.74
C VAL A 15 -27.30 -7.80 19.40
N LEU A 16 -26.93 -8.58 20.43
CA LEU A 16 -26.28 -9.88 20.28
C LEU A 16 -27.29 -11.01 20.39
N VAL A 17 -27.27 -11.93 19.45
CA VAL A 17 -28.08 -13.13 19.42
C VAL A 17 -27.23 -14.39 19.24
N ARG A 18 -27.75 -15.57 19.64
CA ARG A 18 -26.95 -16.81 19.62
C ARG A 18 -26.79 -17.43 18.22
N ASP A 19 -27.75 -17.20 17.34
CA ASP A 19 -27.76 -17.79 16.00
C ASP A 19 -28.43 -16.86 14.98
N ASN A 20 -28.18 -17.15 13.71
CA ASN A 20 -28.66 -16.34 12.59
C ASN A 20 -30.17 -16.41 12.41
N LYS A 21 -30.83 -17.52 12.81
CA LYS A 21 -32.26 -17.65 12.72
C LYS A 21 -32.94 -16.65 13.65
N LYS A 22 -32.39 -16.49 14.86
CA LYS A 22 -32.88 -15.48 15.82
C LYS A 22 -32.56 -14.06 15.37
N ALA A 23 -31.42 -13.84 14.74
CA ALA A 23 -31.08 -12.53 14.13
C ALA A 23 -32.13 -12.14 13.09
N GLN A 24 -32.47 -13.07 12.18
CA GLN A 24 -33.48 -12.83 11.15
C GLN A 24 -34.87 -12.59 11.75
N GLN A 25 -35.30 -13.42 12.69
CA GLN A 25 -36.58 -13.24 13.36
C GLN A 25 -36.70 -11.89 14.08
N LEU A 26 -35.59 -11.43 14.66
CA LEU A 26 -35.52 -10.13 15.33
C LEU A 26 -35.61 -9.00 14.32
N SER A 27 -34.91 -9.13 13.20
CA SER A 27 -34.95 -8.18 12.09
C SER A 27 -36.36 -8.03 11.52
N ASP A 28 -36.99 -9.14 11.19
CA ASP A 28 -38.37 -9.15 10.66
C ASP A 28 -39.34 -8.48 11.63
N SER A 29 -39.15 -8.74 12.94
CA SER A 29 -39.97 -8.13 14.00
C SER A 29 -39.69 -6.60 14.10
N PHE A 30 -38.45 -6.20 13.97
CA PHE A 30 -38.06 -4.78 13.99
C PHE A 30 -38.56 -4.02 12.77
N GLU A 31 -38.50 -4.62 11.58
CA GLU A 31 -39.08 -4.04 10.36
C GLU A 31 -40.57 -3.79 10.49
N ARG A 32 -41.32 -4.79 10.98
CA ARG A 32 -42.75 -4.67 11.19
C ARG A 32 -43.06 -3.55 12.20
N LEU A 33 -42.45 -3.55 13.37
CA LEU A 33 -42.68 -2.55 14.42
C LEU A 33 -42.22 -1.15 14.00
N ASN A 34 -41.19 -1.08 13.18
CA ASN A 34 -40.68 0.18 12.62
C ASN A 34 -41.63 0.75 11.56
N GLY A 35 -42.25 -0.13 10.77
CA GLY A 35 -43.27 0.25 9.77
C GLY A 35 -44.56 0.82 10.36
N GLU A 36 -44.88 0.45 11.62
CA GLU A 36 -46.05 0.95 12.38
C GLU A 36 -45.83 2.38 12.94
N ARG A 37 -44.60 2.93 12.84
CA ARG A 37 -44.22 4.26 13.37
C ARG A 37 -44.11 5.33 12.29
N PRO A 38 -44.33 6.61 12.64
CA PRO A 38 -44.01 7.73 11.77
C PRO A 38 -42.55 7.68 11.34
N GLU A 39 -42.24 8.13 10.11
CA GLU A 39 -40.93 8.05 9.52
C GLU A 39 -39.84 8.69 10.39
N GLU A 40 -40.14 9.82 11.01
CA GLU A 40 -39.25 10.53 11.92
C GLU A 40 -38.94 9.81 13.23
N GLU A 41 -39.74 8.81 13.62
CA GLU A 41 -39.51 7.96 14.82
C GLU A 41 -38.86 6.63 14.49
N ARG A 42 -38.67 6.31 13.21
CA ARG A 42 -38.10 5.04 12.80
C ARG A 42 -36.61 4.95 13.16
N ARG A 43 -36.19 3.73 13.47
CA ARG A 43 -34.79 3.40 13.78
C ARG A 43 -34.17 2.65 12.60
N HIS A 44 -33.07 3.16 12.08
CA HIS A 44 -32.28 2.42 11.12
C HIS A 44 -31.52 1.31 11.84
N PHE A 45 -31.57 0.11 11.32
CA PHE A 45 -30.83 -1.03 11.84
C PHE A 45 -30.35 -1.89 10.67
N MET A 46 -29.32 -2.68 10.92
CA MET A 46 -28.81 -3.65 9.98
C MET A 46 -28.42 -4.94 10.70
N ILE A 47 -28.58 -6.07 10.03
CA ILE A 47 -28.00 -7.32 10.50
C ILE A 47 -26.54 -7.33 10.04
N ILE A 48 -25.59 -7.35 10.98
CA ILE A 48 -24.15 -7.42 10.65
C ILE A 48 -23.81 -8.69 9.85
N ASP A 49 -24.67 -9.71 9.90
CA ASP A 49 -24.56 -10.95 9.14
C ASP A 49 -24.93 -10.77 7.64
N GLU A 50 -25.52 -9.65 7.23
CA GLU A 50 -25.66 -9.27 5.81
C GLU A 50 -24.31 -9.01 5.14
N PHE A 51 -23.25 -8.72 5.90
CA PHE A 51 -21.87 -8.83 5.42
C PHE A 51 -21.47 -10.25 4.97
N LYS A 52 -22.31 -11.26 5.12
CA LYS A 52 -22.16 -12.54 4.41
C LYS A 52 -22.09 -12.38 2.91
N PHE A 53 -22.61 -11.30 2.34
CA PHE A 53 -22.44 -10.98 0.92
C PHE A 53 -20.97 -11.03 0.54
N PHE A 54 -20.09 -10.30 1.23
CA PHE A 54 -18.65 -10.30 0.99
C PHE A 54 -17.92 -11.58 1.42
N ARG A 55 -18.61 -12.46 2.17
CA ARG A 55 -18.07 -13.78 2.53
C ARG A 55 -18.44 -14.86 1.52
N ARG A 56 -19.41 -14.60 0.63
CA ARG A 56 -19.80 -15.53 -0.42
C ARG A 56 -18.64 -15.76 -1.37
N GLN A 57 -18.52 -17.01 -1.83
CA GLN A 57 -17.40 -17.46 -2.66
C GLN A 57 -17.32 -16.65 -3.97
N GLU A 58 -18.48 -16.45 -4.59
CA GLU A 58 -18.63 -15.72 -5.86
C GLU A 58 -18.23 -14.25 -5.71
N ILE A 59 -18.61 -13.63 -4.59
CA ILE A 59 -18.26 -12.24 -4.31
C ILE A 59 -16.74 -12.09 -4.06
N LYS A 60 -16.15 -13.04 -3.33
CA LYS A 60 -14.70 -13.08 -3.14
C LYS A 60 -13.95 -13.26 -4.46
N ASP A 61 -14.51 -14.01 -5.41
CA ASP A 61 -13.93 -14.19 -6.73
C ASP A 61 -13.97 -12.88 -7.53
N VAL A 62 -15.12 -12.20 -7.55
CA VAL A 62 -15.25 -10.88 -8.18
C VAL A 62 -14.30 -9.86 -7.53
N MET A 63 -14.23 -9.83 -6.19
CA MET A 63 -13.29 -8.96 -5.49
C MET A 63 -11.82 -9.29 -5.80
N ALA A 64 -11.49 -10.55 -6.03
CA ALA A 64 -10.15 -10.94 -6.46
C ALA A 64 -9.81 -10.38 -7.85
N TYR A 65 -10.75 -10.37 -8.80
CA TYR A 65 -10.56 -9.70 -10.10
C TYR A 65 -10.32 -8.19 -9.94
N PHE A 66 -11.13 -7.51 -9.14
CA PHE A 66 -10.92 -6.07 -8.89
C PHE A 66 -9.56 -5.78 -8.25
N LYS A 67 -9.13 -6.61 -7.29
CA LYS A 67 -7.81 -6.48 -6.67
C LYS A 67 -6.68 -6.66 -7.69
N LEU A 68 -6.81 -7.62 -8.61
CA LEU A 68 -5.82 -7.85 -9.67
C LEU A 68 -5.78 -6.70 -10.68
N LEU A 69 -6.91 -6.05 -10.96
CA LEU A 69 -6.93 -4.84 -11.79
C LEU A 69 -6.21 -3.66 -11.13
N MET A 70 -6.29 -3.56 -9.80
CA MET A 70 -5.59 -2.52 -9.04
C MET A 70 -4.12 -2.87 -8.78
N ASN A 71 -3.83 -4.14 -8.50
CA ASN A 71 -2.50 -4.68 -8.26
C ASN A 71 -2.33 -6.02 -8.96
N PRO A 72 -1.75 -6.05 -10.18
CA PRO A 72 -1.48 -7.29 -10.92
C PRO A 72 -0.56 -8.27 -10.16
N ASN A 73 0.17 -7.80 -9.17
CA ASN A 73 1.07 -8.60 -8.34
C ASN A 73 0.41 -9.22 -7.09
N ASP A 74 -0.89 -9.08 -6.90
CA ASP A 74 -1.61 -9.74 -5.79
C ASP A 74 -1.68 -11.26 -6.00
N SER A 75 -0.66 -11.98 -5.51
CA SER A 75 -0.53 -13.42 -5.63
C SER A 75 -1.68 -14.19 -4.94
N VAL A 76 -2.30 -13.63 -3.91
CA VAL A 76 -3.44 -14.25 -3.21
C VAL A 76 -4.68 -14.24 -4.09
N SER A 77 -4.98 -13.11 -4.71
CA SER A 77 -6.08 -12.98 -5.66
C SER A 77 -5.81 -13.78 -6.93
N ALA A 78 -4.58 -13.73 -7.47
CA ALA A 78 -4.16 -14.54 -8.61
C ALA A 78 -4.36 -16.04 -8.35
N LYS A 79 -3.86 -16.55 -7.23
CA LYS A 79 -4.03 -17.96 -6.81
C LYS A 79 -5.50 -18.36 -6.76
N ARG A 80 -6.34 -17.50 -6.20
CA ARG A 80 -7.78 -17.74 -6.10
C ARG A 80 -8.43 -17.89 -7.48
N ILE A 81 -8.14 -17.00 -8.40
CA ILE A 81 -8.71 -16.98 -9.75
C ILE A 81 -8.18 -18.17 -10.58
N ILE A 82 -6.87 -18.37 -10.58
CA ILE A 82 -6.23 -19.46 -11.33
C ILE A 82 -6.78 -20.81 -10.89
N LYS A 83 -6.81 -21.08 -9.58
CA LYS A 83 -7.29 -22.35 -9.03
C LYS A 83 -8.75 -22.64 -9.41
N ARG A 84 -9.58 -21.63 -9.54
CA ARG A 84 -11.02 -21.81 -9.73
C ARG A 84 -11.46 -21.79 -11.18
N TYR A 85 -10.82 -20.99 -12.01
CA TYR A 85 -11.28 -20.70 -13.37
C TYR A 85 -10.34 -21.17 -14.48
N VAL A 86 -9.10 -21.54 -14.14
CA VAL A 86 -8.15 -22.04 -15.15
C VAL A 86 -8.12 -23.56 -15.13
N ALA A 87 -8.59 -24.16 -16.22
CA ALA A 87 -8.61 -25.61 -16.36
C ALA A 87 -7.19 -26.19 -16.30
N GLY A 88 -7.02 -27.28 -15.57
CA GLY A 88 -5.76 -28.01 -15.47
C GLY A 88 -4.72 -27.41 -14.52
N ILE A 89 -5.01 -26.29 -13.83
CA ILE A 89 -4.12 -25.72 -12.81
C ILE A 89 -4.74 -25.91 -11.41
N GLY A 90 -4.35 -26.97 -10.75
CA GLY A 90 -4.73 -27.27 -9.36
C GLY A 90 -3.62 -26.95 -8.36
N ASP A 91 -3.87 -27.31 -7.09
CA ASP A 91 -2.97 -27.02 -5.96
C ASP A 91 -1.53 -27.50 -6.18
N ALA A 92 -1.35 -28.68 -6.80
CA ALA A 92 -0.01 -29.23 -7.07
C ALA A 92 0.81 -28.37 -8.04
N ARG A 93 0.20 -27.86 -9.09
CA ARG A 93 0.89 -26.97 -10.04
C ARG A 93 1.17 -25.61 -9.44
N ILE A 94 0.22 -25.06 -8.68
CA ILE A 94 0.46 -23.83 -7.93
C ILE A 94 1.61 -23.99 -6.93
N ALA A 95 1.64 -25.09 -6.17
CA ALA A 95 2.74 -25.38 -5.24
C ALA A 95 4.09 -25.52 -5.94
N ALA A 96 4.12 -26.13 -7.14
CA ALA A 96 5.35 -26.21 -7.94
C ALA A 96 5.84 -24.82 -8.41
N ILE A 97 4.93 -23.95 -8.84
CA ILE A 97 5.28 -22.55 -9.23
C ILE A 97 5.75 -21.75 -8.03
N GLU A 98 5.19 -21.99 -6.84
CA GLU A 98 5.58 -21.31 -5.60
C GLU A 98 6.71 -22.00 -4.84
N SER A 99 7.32 -23.05 -5.43
CA SER A 99 8.41 -23.78 -4.79
C SER A 99 9.65 -22.89 -4.61
N PRO A 100 10.51 -23.21 -3.62
CA PRO A 100 11.77 -22.49 -3.42
C PRO A 100 12.65 -22.48 -4.66
N GLU A 101 12.68 -23.57 -5.42
CA GLU A 101 13.48 -23.71 -6.65
C GLU A 101 13.01 -22.73 -7.74
N THR A 102 11.69 -22.65 -7.95
CA THR A 102 11.11 -21.70 -8.90
C THR A 102 11.32 -20.24 -8.46
N ARG A 103 11.23 -19.98 -7.15
CA ARG A 103 11.50 -18.66 -6.59
C ARG A 103 12.96 -18.23 -6.75
N GLN A 104 13.91 -19.16 -6.67
CA GLN A 104 15.33 -18.87 -6.88
C GLN A 104 15.64 -18.34 -8.29
N VAL A 105 14.86 -18.70 -9.29
CA VAL A 105 14.97 -18.14 -10.65
C VAL A 105 14.11 -16.88 -10.86
N GLY A 106 13.56 -16.32 -9.77
CA GLY A 106 12.82 -15.07 -9.78
C GLY A 106 11.40 -15.15 -10.33
N LEU A 107 10.83 -16.35 -10.47
CA LEU A 107 9.45 -16.52 -10.95
C LEU A 107 8.43 -16.53 -9.79
N LYS A 108 7.27 -15.95 -10.03
CA LYS A 108 6.12 -16.00 -9.14
C LYS A 108 4.83 -16.28 -9.91
N LEU A 109 3.76 -16.66 -9.20
CA LEU A 109 2.49 -17.05 -9.81
C LEU A 109 1.88 -15.93 -10.67
N THR A 110 2.03 -14.69 -10.26
CA THR A 110 1.48 -13.54 -10.99
C THR A 110 2.16 -13.29 -12.33
N ASP A 111 3.40 -13.75 -12.52
CA ASP A 111 4.11 -13.61 -13.80
C ASP A 111 3.43 -14.41 -14.90
N PHE A 112 2.70 -15.49 -14.56
CA PHE A 112 1.94 -16.31 -15.49
C PHE A 112 0.58 -15.72 -15.89
N MET A 113 0.22 -14.57 -15.34
CA MET A 113 -1.04 -13.87 -15.65
C MET A 113 -0.86 -12.75 -16.68
N ASP A 114 0.36 -12.31 -16.88
CA ASP A 114 0.70 -11.23 -17.80
C ASP A 114 1.51 -11.79 -18.98
N MET A 115 0.89 -11.92 -20.14
CA MET A 115 1.54 -12.42 -21.35
C MET A 115 2.78 -11.60 -21.75
N PRO A 116 2.79 -10.25 -21.65
CA PRO A 116 3.98 -9.45 -21.94
C PRO A 116 5.20 -9.78 -21.07
N ILE A 117 5.01 -10.33 -19.86
CA ILE A 117 6.13 -10.75 -19.00
C ILE A 117 6.90 -11.92 -19.60
N PHE A 118 6.24 -12.79 -20.40
CA PHE A 118 6.94 -13.88 -21.10
C PHE A 118 7.72 -13.42 -22.31
N GLU A 119 7.42 -12.22 -22.82
CA GLU A 119 8.09 -11.63 -23.99
C GLU A 119 9.18 -10.63 -23.58
N ALA A 120 9.18 -10.16 -22.34
CA ALA A 120 10.13 -9.19 -21.82
C ALA A 120 10.66 -9.61 -20.44
N GLU A 121 11.93 -9.34 -20.18
CA GLU A 121 12.48 -9.49 -18.84
C GLU A 121 11.77 -8.52 -17.87
N PRO A 122 11.28 -8.99 -16.70
CA PRO A 122 10.52 -8.16 -15.75
C PRO A 122 11.23 -6.87 -15.32
N TYR A 123 12.56 -6.90 -15.33
CA TYR A 123 13.43 -5.80 -14.92
C TYR A 123 14.12 -5.07 -16.08
N ALA A 124 13.78 -5.39 -17.33
CA ALA A 124 14.43 -4.78 -18.50
C ALA A 124 14.35 -3.24 -18.48
N LYS A 125 13.20 -2.69 -18.08
CA LYS A 125 13.04 -1.24 -17.93
C LYS A 125 13.92 -0.67 -16.82
N LEU A 126 14.03 -1.35 -15.68
CA LEU A 126 14.88 -0.92 -14.57
C LEU A 126 16.35 -0.93 -14.99
N VAL A 127 16.83 -2.03 -15.60
CA VAL A 127 18.21 -2.18 -16.05
C VAL A 127 18.56 -1.14 -17.12
N SER A 128 17.67 -0.95 -18.13
CA SER A 128 17.88 0.07 -19.14
C SER A 128 17.83 1.49 -18.56
N GLY A 129 16.94 1.71 -17.59
CA GLY A 129 16.80 3.00 -16.92
C GLY A 129 18.03 3.39 -16.09
N LEU A 130 18.67 2.40 -15.43
CA LEU A 130 19.96 2.63 -14.74
C LEU A 130 21.03 3.12 -15.71
N ALA A 131 21.17 2.45 -16.86
CA ALA A 131 22.13 2.85 -17.90
C ALA A 131 21.80 4.22 -18.55
N GLN A 132 20.52 4.63 -18.51
CA GLN A 132 20.06 5.92 -19.05
C GLN A 132 19.97 7.02 -17.99
N HIS A 133 20.34 6.73 -16.74
CA HIS A 133 20.25 7.65 -15.60
C HIS A 133 18.81 8.12 -15.29
N GLU A 134 17.84 7.27 -15.56
CA GLU A 134 16.41 7.57 -15.35
C GLU A 134 15.87 7.05 -14.01
N VAL A 135 16.71 6.33 -13.23
CA VAL A 135 16.28 5.72 -11.97
C VAL A 135 16.41 6.70 -10.82
N VAL A 136 15.33 6.89 -10.11
CA VAL A 136 15.24 7.68 -8.87
C VAL A 136 14.83 6.76 -7.74
N VAL A 137 15.70 6.63 -6.75
CA VAL A 137 15.38 5.97 -5.46
C VAL A 137 14.84 7.03 -4.53
N TYR A 138 13.67 6.80 -3.93
CA TYR A 138 13.09 7.77 -3.01
C TYR A 138 12.35 7.11 -1.85
N ASP A 139 12.22 7.88 -0.78
CA ASP A 139 11.54 7.54 0.45
C ASP A 139 10.96 8.79 1.09
N VAL A 140 9.94 8.65 1.94
CA VAL A 140 9.33 9.76 2.65
C VAL A 140 9.16 9.45 4.13
N GLU A 141 9.36 10.47 4.96
CA GLU A 141 8.87 10.45 6.35
C GLU A 141 7.56 11.22 6.46
N SER A 142 6.71 10.81 7.40
CA SER A 142 5.36 11.33 7.52
C SER A 142 4.87 11.40 8.96
N THR A 143 3.78 12.12 9.20
CA THR A 143 3.17 12.26 10.53
C THR A 143 2.48 10.99 11.03
N GLY A 144 2.41 9.92 10.22
CA GLY A 144 1.82 8.63 10.60
C GLY A 144 1.64 7.72 9.39
N THR A 145 0.88 6.63 9.55
CA THR A 145 0.75 5.56 8.56
C THR A 145 -0.54 5.60 7.71
N ASP A 146 -1.45 6.52 8.00
CA ASP A 146 -2.68 6.70 7.21
C ASP A 146 -2.43 7.69 6.07
N THR A 147 -2.14 7.18 4.89
CA THR A 147 -1.83 8.00 3.71
C THR A 147 -2.94 9.00 3.32
N SER A 148 -4.17 8.82 3.82
CA SER A 148 -5.30 9.72 3.54
C SER A 148 -5.37 10.91 4.50
N GLN A 149 -4.86 10.77 5.72
CA GLN A 149 -4.93 11.77 6.79
C GLN A 149 -3.57 12.38 7.09
N ASP A 150 -2.53 11.56 7.08
CA ASP A 150 -1.18 11.97 7.43
C ASP A 150 -0.53 12.85 6.35
N ARG A 151 0.56 13.50 6.72
CA ARG A 151 1.29 14.48 5.91
C ARG A 151 2.73 14.06 5.75
N ILE A 152 3.30 14.31 4.59
CA ILE A 152 4.74 14.16 4.37
C ILE A 152 5.47 15.28 5.13
N ILE A 153 6.57 14.91 5.81
CA ILE A 153 7.45 15.83 6.54
C ILE A 153 8.87 15.88 5.98
N GLN A 154 9.30 14.82 5.31
CA GLN A 154 10.57 14.77 4.58
C GLN A 154 10.36 14.01 3.27
N ILE A 155 10.97 14.50 2.19
CA ILE A 155 11.14 13.75 0.94
C ILE A 155 12.64 13.69 0.69
N ALA A 156 13.17 12.47 0.57
CA ALA A 156 14.53 12.23 0.12
C ALA A 156 14.51 11.41 -1.18
N ALA A 157 15.33 11.80 -2.14
CA ALA A 157 15.46 11.08 -3.39
C ALA A 157 16.87 11.22 -3.97
N ILE A 158 17.36 10.18 -4.60
CA ILE A 158 18.63 10.20 -5.35
C ILE A 158 18.43 9.61 -6.73
N ARG A 159 19.04 10.22 -7.72
CA ARG A 159 19.17 9.67 -9.07
C ARG A 159 20.46 8.88 -9.14
N ILE A 160 20.40 7.66 -9.63
CA ILE A 160 21.56 6.76 -9.68
C ILE A 160 21.83 6.25 -11.09
N ASN A 161 23.08 5.83 -11.34
CA ASN A 161 23.50 5.13 -12.55
C ASN A 161 23.60 3.61 -12.31
N GLU A 162 24.02 2.87 -13.33
CA GLU A 162 24.20 1.41 -13.33
C GLU A 162 25.24 0.89 -12.32
N ASN A 163 26.10 1.77 -11.82
CA ASN A 163 27.09 1.45 -10.79
C ASN A 163 26.64 1.81 -9.38
N GLY A 164 25.39 2.26 -9.22
CA GLY A 164 24.83 2.74 -7.94
C GLY A 164 25.39 4.09 -7.48
N GLN A 165 26.08 4.83 -8.36
CA GLN A 165 26.62 6.14 -8.02
C GLN A 165 25.51 7.19 -8.04
N VAL A 166 25.46 8.02 -7.01
CA VAL A 166 24.53 9.15 -6.91
C VAL A 166 24.93 10.24 -7.90
N LEU A 167 24.03 10.58 -8.80
CA LEU A 167 24.20 11.64 -9.82
C LEU A 167 23.58 12.95 -9.37
N GLU A 168 22.40 12.87 -8.77
CA GLU A 168 21.65 14.00 -8.24
C GLU A 168 20.99 13.58 -6.92
N ALA A 169 20.84 14.53 -6.02
CA ALA A 169 20.14 14.33 -4.75
C ALA A 169 19.07 15.40 -4.54
N PHE A 170 17.96 14.99 -3.97
CA PHE A 170 16.88 15.84 -3.53
C PHE A 170 16.58 15.48 -2.07
N GLU A 171 16.67 16.44 -1.18
CA GLU A 171 16.25 16.28 0.20
C GLU A 171 15.59 17.57 0.66
N ARG A 172 14.36 17.48 1.12
CA ARG A 172 13.61 18.63 1.63
C ARG A 172 12.72 18.24 2.79
N PHE A 173 12.69 19.10 3.79
CA PHE A 173 11.75 19.03 4.89
C PHE A 173 10.51 19.88 4.59
N ILE A 174 9.37 19.39 5.08
CA ILE A 174 8.06 20.03 4.87
C ILE A 174 7.47 20.35 6.24
N ASN A 175 7.00 21.57 6.40
CA ASN A 175 6.17 21.90 7.55
C ASN A 175 4.75 21.38 7.28
N PRO A 176 4.30 20.31 7.98
CA PRO A 176 3.02 19.66 7.67
C PRO A 176 1.81 20.51 8.10
N GLY A 177 2.00 21.54 8.93
CA GLY A 177 0.92 22.34 9.50
C GLY A 177 0.05 21.60 10.53
N ILE A 178 0.41 20.37 10.88
CA ILE A 178 -0.20 19.54 11.93
C ILE A 178 0.89 18.93 12.79
N PRO A 179 0.61 18.56 14.06
CA PRO A 179 1.60 17.92 14.93
C PRO A 179 2.06 16.57 14.38
N VAL A 180 3.36 16.28 14.50
CA VAL A 180 3.94 14.97 14.17
C VAL A 180 3.53 13.88 15.14
N GLY A 181 3.23 14.23 16.38
CA GLY A 181 2.76 13.29 17.40
C GLY A 181 3.74 12.15 17.66
N GLN A 182 3.24 10.90 17.68
CA GLN A 182 4.07 9.73 18.00
C GLN A 182 5.06 9.36 16.89
N SER A 183 4.91 9.87 15.68
CA SER A 183 5.84 9.57 14.59
C SER A 183 7.23 10.17 14.83
N GLU A 184 7.34 11.20 15.69
CA GLU A 184 8.63 11.75 16.15
C GLU A 184 9.54 10.68 16.77
N GLU A 185 8.97 9.69 17.47
CA GLU A 185 9.74 8.59 18.06
C GLU A 185 10.37 7.67 16.99
N VAL A 186 9.88 7.73 15.75
CA VAL A 186 10.36 6.91 14.64
C VAL A 186 11.42 7.65 13.84
N HIS A 187 11.10 8.83 13.30
CA HIS A 187 11.98 9.60 12.41
C HIS A 187 12.83 10.67 13.12
N GLY A 188 12.52 11.02 14.38
CA GLY A 188 13.29 11.95 15.20
C GLY A 188 13.07 13.44 14.91
N PHE A 189 12.17 13.81 14.00
CA PHE A 189 11.90 15.22 13.67
C PHE A 189 10.75 15.76 14.51
N SER A 190 11.07 16.78 15.35
CA SER A 190 10.06 17.43 16.19
C SER A 190 9.28 18.50 15.43
N ASP A 191 8.10 18.87 15.98
CA ASP A 191 7.32 20.00 15.46
C ASP A 191 8.16 21.29 15.39
N ALA A 192 9.00 21.55 16.41
CA ALA A 192 9.87 22.72 16.43
C ALA A 192 10.91 22.70 15.29
N TYR A 193 11.49 21.52 15.02
CA TYR A 193 12.43 21.34 13.92
C TYR A 193 11.76 21.61 12.57
N LEU A 194 10.58 21.05 12.34
CA LEU A 194 9.85 21.21 11.08
C LEU A 194 9.27 22.61 10.90
N GLN A 195 9.02 23.32 11.98
CA GLN A 195 8.63 24.72 11.93
C GLN A 195 9.80 25.63 11.52
N GLU A 196 11.03 25.30 11.94
CA GLU A 196 12.24 26.07 11.64
C GLU A 196 12.83 25.73 10.25
N HIS A 197 12.84 24.46 9.88
CA HIS A 197 13.53 23.95 8.68
C HIS A 197 12.58 23.49 7.56
N GLY A 198 11.30 23.26 7.87
CA GLY A 198 10.32 22.79 6.89
C GLY A 198 9.85 23.91 5.97
N GLU A 199 9.84 23.60 4.68
CA GLU A 199 9.35 24.48 3.64
C GLU A 199 7.82 24.35 3.46
N ASP A 200 7.24 25.22 2.64
CA ASP A 200 5.84 25.13 2.23
C ASP A 200 5.58 23.82 1.46
N PRO A 201 4.53 23.05 1.84
CA PRO A 201 4.24 21.76 1.20
C PRO A 201 4.09 21.83 -0.31
N ALA A 202 3.31 22.80 -0.84
CA ALA A 202 3.06 22.90 -2.27
C ALA A 202 4.35 23.18 -3.06
N THR A 203 5.28 23.92 -2.48
CA THR A 203 6.57 24.24 -3.07
C THR A 203 7.44 22.99 -3.18
N VAL A 204 7.56 22.21 -2.10
CA VAL A 204 8.38 20.99 -2.09
C VAL A 204 7.78 19.91 -2.98
N LEU A 205 6.47 19.69 -2.87
CA LEU A 205 5.77 18.68 -3.67
C LEU A 205 5.89 18.97 -5.18
N LYS A 206 5.78 20.23 -5.59
CA LYS A 206 5.97 20.65 -6.98
C LYS A 206 7.41 20.42 -7.43
N ALA A 207 8.38 20.75 -6.60
CA ALA A 207 9.79 20.55 -6.90
C ALA A 207 10.12 19.05 -7.03
N PHE A 208 9.60 18.20 -6.14
CA PHE A 208 9.81 16.76 -6.24
C PHE A 208 9.08 16.14 -7.44
N LYS A 209 7.87 16.60 -7.75
CA LYS A 209 7.15 16.17 -8.97
C LYS A 209 7.98 16.44 -10.22
N GLU A 210 8.63 17.59 -10.31
CA GLU A 210 9.51 17.92 -11.45
C GLU A 210 10.79 17.08 -11.45
N PHE A 211 11.43 16.88 -10.27
CA PHE A 211 12.63 16.05 -10.12
C PHE A 211 12.39 14.59 -10.55
N SER A 212 11.22 14.06 -10.21
CA SER A 212 10.84 12.67 -10.47
C SER A 212 10.07 12.46 -11.78
N LYS A 213 9.86 13.51 -12.56
CA LYS A 213 9.12 13.44 -13.82
C LYS A 213 9.81 12.49 -14.81
N ASP A 214 9.00 11.62 -15.43
CA ASP A 214 9.43 10.60 -16.37
C ASP A 214 10.53 9.65 -15.81
N ALA A 215 10.73 9.62 -14.49
CA ALA A 215 11.68 8.74 -13.85
C ALA A 215 11.10 7.35 -13.62
N ILE A 216 12.00 6.37 -13.52
CA ILE A 216 11.74 5.05 -12.98
C ILE A 216 11.96 5.12 -11.49
N ILE A 217 10.89 4.97 -10.73
CA ILE A 217 10.90 5.08 -9.28
C ILE A 217 11.27 3.74 -8.66
N VAL A 218 12.17 3.79 -7.68
CA VAL A 218 12.55 2.65 -6.83
C VAL A 218 12.41 3.07 -5.37
N GLY A 219 11.90 2.19 -4.54
CA GLY A 219 11.84 2.37 -3.08
C GLY A 219 11.67 1.04 -2.38
N HIS A 220 11.67 1.04 -1.06
CA HIS A 220 11.45 -0.15 -0.25
C HIS A 220 10.08 -0.09 0.42
N ASN A 221 9.14 -0.94 0.00
CA ASN A 221 7.71 -0.83 0.31
C ASN A 221 7.08 0.44 -0.30
N VAL A 222 7.55 0.80 -1.47
CA VAL A 222 7.33 2.07 -2.19
C VAL A 222 5.85 2.42 -2.44
N ASN A 223 4.94 1.46 -2.30
CA ASN A 223 3.50 1.73 -2.46
C ASN A 223 2.97 2.72 -1.44
N TYR A 224 3.53 2.73 -0.23
CA TYR A 224 3.18 3.71 0.79
C TYR A 224 3.58 5.13 0.33
N ASP A 225 4.83 5.30 -0.09
CA ASP A 225 5.42 6.57 -0.51
C ASP A 225 4.70 7.16 -1.72
N VAL A 226 4.44 6.33 -2.73
CA VAL A 226 3.68 6.73 -3.93
C VAL A 226 2.26 7.15 -3.55
N THR A 227 1.61 6.42 -2.64
CA THR A 227 0.23 6.70 -2.25
C THR A 227 0.13 8.01 -1.48
N ILE A 228 0.97 8.22 -0.47
CA ILE A 228 0.94 9.44 0.32
C ILE A 228 1.34 10.65 -0.53
N PHE A 229 2.34 10.51 -1.40
CA PHE A 229 2.73 11.57 -2.34
C PHE A 229 1.59 11.95 -3.30
N THR A 230 0.89 10.95 -3.85
CA THR A 230 -0.28 11.19 -4.72
C THR A 230 -1.39 11.92 -3.97
N ASN A 231 -1.66 11.55 -2.73
CA ASN A 231 -2.66 12.19 -1.89
C ASN A 231 -2.26 13.64 -1.53
N GLU A 232 -0.98 13.87 -1.26
CA GLU A 232 -0.46 15.23 -1.02
C GLU A 232 -0.57 16.11 -2.28
N LEU A 233 -0.21 15.60 -3.45
CA LEU A 233 -0.40 16.33 -4.72
C LEU A 233 -1.87 16.69 -4.95
N ALA A 234 -2.79 15.75 -4.71
CA ALA A 234 -4.23 15.99 -4.84
C ALA A 234 -4.71 17.05 -3.85
N ARG A 235 -4.25 17.01 -2.60
CA ARG A 235 -4.59 17.97 -1.53
C ARG A 235 -4.16 19.40 -1.88
N HIS A 236 -3.04 19.55 -2.56
CA HIS A 236 -2.51 20.83 -3.01
C HIS A 236 -2.88 21.20 -4.46
N ASN A 237 -3.79 20.43 -5.12
CA ASN A 237 -4.22 20.62 -6.50
C ASN A 237 -3.05 20.63 -7.53
N LEU A 238 -2.05 19.79 -7.32
CA LEU A 238 -0.85 19.70 -8.16
C LEU A 238 -0.93 18.60 -9.24
N GLY A 239 -2.10 17.95 -9.40
CA GLY A 239 -2.32 16.86 -10.34
C GLY A 239 -1.73 15.54 -9.84
N ASN A 240 -1.42 14.62 -10.75
CA ASN A 240 -0.87 13.31 -10.42
C ASN A 240 0.66 13.27 -10.62
N PRO A 241 1.37 12.32 -9.98
CA PRO A 241 2.77 12.05 -10.32
C PRO A 241 2.88 11.51 -11.76
N GLU A 242 4.01 11.78 -12.41
CA GLU A 242 4.28 11.39 -13.82
C GLU A 242 5.48 10.45 -13.88
N PHE A 243 5.34 9.25 -13.29
CA PHE A 243 6.38 8.23 -13.26
C PHE A 243 6.35 7.33 -14.50
N LYS A 244 7.52 6.96 -15.02
CA LYS A 244 7.67 6.04 -16.16
C LYS A 244 7.42 4.59 -15.76
N ALA A 245 7.87 4.20 -14.58
CA ALA A 245 7.64 2.90 -13.94
C ALA A 245 7.93 2.99 -12.44
N ILE A 246 7.47 2.00 -11.68
CA ILE A 246 7.70 1.88 -10.25
C ILE A 246 8.19 0.47 -9.96
N TYR A 247 9.28 0.34 -9.20
CA TYR A 247 9.83 -0.92 -8.72
C TYR A 247 9.97 -0.90 -7.20
N ASP A 248 9.57 -1.99 -6.57
CA ASP A 248 9.65 -2.17 -5.13
C ASP A 248 10.77 -3.16 -4.78
N THR A 249 11.80 -2.72 -4.08
CA THR A 249 12.88 -3.61 -3.63
C THR A 249 12.36 -4.68 -2.67
N LEU A 250 11.31 -4.40 -1.89
CA LEU A 250 10.64 -5.41 -1.07
C LEU A 250 10.12 -6.58 -1.92
N ASP A 251 9.49 -6.28 -3.06
CA ASP A 251 8.99 -7.31 -3.98
C ASP A 251 10.14 -8.03 -4.69
N ILE A 252 11.21 -7.32 -5.06
CA ILE A 252 12.42 -7.90 -5.65
C ILE A 252 13.03 -8.91 -4.68
N TYR A 253 13.26 -8.52 -3.43
CA TYR A 253 13.84 -9.43 -2.42
C TYR A 253 12.90 -10.58 -2.06
N ARG A 254 11.61 -10.38 -1.98
CA ARG A 254 10.62 -11.46 -1.81
C ARG A 254 10.64 -12.45 -2.96
N ARG A 255 10.91 -11.99 -4.16
CA ARG A 255 11.01 -12.84 -5.34
C ARG A 255 12.25 -13.71 -5.32
N PHE A 256 13.41 -13.11 -5.12
CA PHE A 256 14.70 -13.81 -5.21
C PHE A 256 15.12 -14.49 -3.91
N TYR A 257 14.67 -14.01 -2.75
CA TYR A 257 15.03 -14.51 -1.43
C TYR A 257 13.78 -14.81 -0.57
N PRO A 258 12.86 -15.69 -1.03
CA PRO A 258 11.57 -15.91 -0.37
C PRO A 258 11.67 -16.54 1.02
N ASN A 259 12.81 -17.17 1.34
CA ASN A 259 13.05 -17.92 2.60
C ASN A 259 13.68 -17.05 3.71
N LEU A 260 13.87 -15.76 3.49
CA LEU A 260 14.35 -14.89 4.56
C LEU A 260 13.27 -14.74 5.65
N PRO A 261 13.66 -14.64 6.94
CA PRO A 261 12.72 -14.48 8.05
C PRO A 261 11.82 -13.25 7.93
N ASN A 262 12.36 -12.17 7.37
CA ASN A 262 11.63 -10.97 7.01
C ASN A 262 12.37 -10.22 5.89
N HIS A 263 11.71 -9.21 5.33
CA HIS A 263 12.25 -8.41 4.22
C HIS A 263 12.23 -6.91 4.56
N LYS A 264 12.31 -6.54 5.82
CA LYS A 264 12.47 -5.14 6.23
C LYS A 264 13.84 -4.62 5.79
N LEU A 265 13.92 -3.35 5.43
CA LEU A 265 15.14 -2.73 4.93
C LEU A 265 16.33 -2.94 5.88
N GLY A 266 16.17 -2.67 7.18
CA GLY A 266 17.24 -2.87 8.17
C GLY A 266 17.71 -4.35 8.28
N PHE A 267 16.80 -5.32 8.13
CA PHE A 267 17.20 -6.72 8.11
C PHE A 267 17.99 -7.04 6.83
N LEU A 268 17.55 -6.57 5.67
CA LEU A 268 18.25 -6.77 4.40
C LEU A 268 19.64 -6.13 4.45
N ALA A 269 19.73 -4.89 4.93
CA ALA A 269 21.01 -4.21 5.11
C ALA A 269 21.99 -4.98 6.00
N SER A 270 21.50 -5.68 7.03
CA SER A 270 22.34 -6.55 7.88
C SER A 270 22.75 -7.85 7.22
N LYS A 271 22.04 -8.33 6.20
CA LYS A 271 22.26 -9.62 5.54
C LYS A 271 23.09 -9.53 4.27
N PHE A 272 22.97 -8.43 3.55
CA PHE A 272 23.69 -8.21 2.31
C PHE A 272 24.83 -7.21 2.53
N PRO A 273 25.83 -7.14 1.66
CA PRO A 273 26.96 -6.23 1.82
C PRO A 273 26.57 -4.77 1.51
N ILE A 274 25.63 -4.25 2.29
CA ILE A 274 25.14 -2.88 2.23
C ILE A 274 25.95 -2.06 3.25
N HIS A 275 26.50 -0.94 2.83
CA HIS A 275 27.40 -0.11 3.64
C HIS A 275 26.66 1.01 4.38
N HIS A 276 25.42 1.30 3.99
CA HIS A 276 24.56 2.27 4.66
C HIS A 276 23.58 1.56 5.59
N GLU A 277 23.48 2.04 6.83
CA GLU A 277 22.51 1.56 7.79
C GLU A 277 21.24 2.40 7.70
N PRO A 278 20.06 1.79 7.48
CA PRO A 278 18.79 2.53 7.52
C PRO A 278 18.49 2.95 8.95
N THR A 279 18.08 4.22 9.13
CA THR A 279 17.91 4.84 10.45
C THR A 279 16.51 5.40 10.69
N HIS A 280 15.54 5.17 9.80
CA HIS A 280 14.27 5.90 9.75
C HIS A 280 14.49 7.41 9.50
N ASN A 281 15.47 7.71 8.69
CA ASN A 281 15.67 8.98 8.03
C ASN A 281 15.64 8.68 6.54
N ALA A 282 14.76 9.36 5.80
CA ALA A 282 14.53 9.01 4.40
C ALA A 282 15.83 9.03 3.56
N MET A 283 16.79 9.92 3.86
CA MET A 283 18.08 9.95 3.14
C MET A 283 18.93 8.70 3.40
N ASP A 284 19.05 8.25 4.65
CA ASP A 284 19.81 7.04 4.99
C ASP A 284 19.15 5.80 4.39
N ASP A 285 17.81 5.76 4.41
CA ASP A 285 17.03 4.63 3.92
C ASP A 285 17.14 4.49 2.39
N ILE A 286 17.14 5.60 1.62
CA ILE A 286 17.36 5.53 0.17
C ILE A 286 18.81 5.18 -0.20
N LEU A 287 19.79 5.59 0.58
CA LEU A 287 21.19 5.21 0.36
C LEU A 287 21.40 3.71 0.60
N ALA A 288 20.72 3.14 1.62
CA ALA A 288 20.69 1.70 1.84
C ALA A 288 19.92 0.96 0.74
N THR A 289 18.81 1.53 0.26
CA THR A 289 17.97 0.94 -0.79
C THR A 289 18.67 0.92 -2.15
N ALA A 290 19.51 1.91 -2.44
CA ALA A 290 20.24 2.04 -3.70
C ALA A 290 21.42 1.05 -3.84
N GLN A 291 21.90 0.46 -2.75
CA GLN A 291 22.99 -0.54 -2.71
C GLN A 291 22.46 -1.98 -2.77
#